data_62f7aa10050824d22809f5547c2f70b3
#
_entry.id   62f7aa10050824d22809f5547c2f70b3
#
_cell.length_a   1.000
_cell.length_b   1.000
_cell.length_c   1.000
_cell.angle_alpha   90.00
_cell.angle_beta   90.00
_cell.angle_gamma   90.00
#
_symmetry.space_group_name_H-M   'P 1'
#
loop_
_entity.id
_entity.type
_entity.pdbx_description
1 polymer ?
#
loop_
_entity_poly.entity_id
_entity_poly.type
_entity_poly.pdbx_seq_one_letter_code
_entity_poly.pdbx_strand_id
1 'polypeptide(L)'
;MKIVNAVWEERNLGISSAEITAEISDQVDDFEKLITEIEQKYKYITVKVPTQRTDLTWLMGKMSYVFVEDMMFFEHDLHQITRTPLQQRLYDSVKVEPMSESDFPILFEEIDKGSFSFDRISNDPYFSKKLGTKRFHNWLYDEKERGAIFIKASYKGEMSGFFTIRDLGDGVYTSALGGTFMKFRRGGLGTNVQTPEVVKKYGGKKLVLGVSTNNMIQIRALIQNGFFPTNTNHVFVKHIDM
;
A
#
# COMPACT_ATOMS: atom_id res chain seq x y z
N MET A 1 -5.77 -7.65 19.39
CA MET A 1 -5.84 -8.20 18.01
C MET A 1 -7.08 -7.73 17.28
N LYS A 2 -7.00 -7.56 15.98
CA LYS A 2 -8.11 -7.15 15.11
C LYS A 2 -8.32 -8.19 14.02
N ILE A 3 -9.58 -8.62 13.81
CA ILE A 3 -9.95 -9.57 12.77
C ILE A 3 -10.88 -8.86 11.81
N VAL A 4 -10.67 -9.06 10.52
CA VAL A 4 -11.52 -8.51 9.48
C VAL A 4 -11.84 -9.61 8.48
N ASN A 5 -13.13 -9.82 8.18
CA ASN A 5 -13.52 -10.58 6.99
C ASN A 5 -13.07 -9.78 5.77
N ALA A 6 -12.09 -10.29 5.03
CA ALA A 6 -11.46 -9.58 3.92
C ALA A 6 -12.31 -9.71 2.65
N VAL A 7 -13.53 -9.17 2.67
CA VAL A 7 -14.49 -9.23 1.54
C VAL A 7 -13.90 -8.67 0.23
N TRP A 8 -12.97 -7.71 0.32
CA TRP A 8 -12.26 -7.20 -0.85
C TRP A 8 -11.34 -8.25 -1.46
N GLU A 9 -10.66 -9.08 -0.64
CA GLU A 9 -9.84 -10.19 -1.15
C GLU A 9 -10.72 -11.33 -1.66
N GLU A 10 -11.80 -11.66 -0.96
CA GLU A 10 -12.77 -12.65 -1.44
C GLU A 10 -13.33 -12.28 -2.82
N ARG A 11 -13.72 -11.02 -3.04
CA ARG A 11 -14.14 -10.50 -4.34
C ARG A 11 -13.06 -10.67 -5.42
N ASN A 12 -11.79 -10.47 -5.06
CA ASN A 12 -10.67 -10.56 -5.99
C ASN A 12 -10.27 -12.00 -6.30
N LEU A 13 -10.18 -12.83 -5.26
CA LEU A 13 -9.61 -14.17 -5.33
C LEU A 13 -10.66 -15.26 -5.58
N GLY A 14 -11.93 -14.99 -5.28
CA GLY A 14 -13.04 -15.97 -5.38
C GLY A 14 -13.04 -17.01 -4.26
N ILE A 15 -12.31 -16.76 -3.17
CA ILE A 15 -12.21 -17.66 -2.00
C ILE A 15 -12.41 -16.87 -0.72
N SER A 16 -12.99 -17.51 0.31
CA SER A 16 -13.20 -16.89 1.62
C SER A 16 -11.87 -16.45 2.22
N SER A 17 -11.79 -15.18 2.63
CA SER A 17 -10.53 -14.55 3.02
C SER A 17 -10.65 -13.79 4.33
N ALA A 18 -9.65 -13.89 5.20
CA ALA A 18 -9.55 -13.14 6.45
C ALA A 18 -8.22 -12.40 6.57
N GLU A 19 -8.27 -11.24 7.24
CA GLU A 19 -7.08 -10.53 7.65
C GLU A 19 -7.06 -10.35 9.17
N ILE A 20 -5.96 -10.76 9.80
CA ILE A 20 -5.73 -10.66 11.23
C ILE A 20 -4.56 -9.72 11.46
N THR A 21 -4.73 -8.74 12.34
CA THR A 21 -3.64 -7.86 12.78
C THR A 21 -3.44 -8.08 14.28
N ALA A 22 -2.26 -8.59 14.63
CA ALA A 22 -1.83 -8.73 16.02
C ALA A 22 -1.47 -7.37 16.62
N GLU A 23 -1.66 -7.26 17.92
CA GLU A 23 -1.25 -6.11 18.73
C GLU A 23 -0.11 -6.48 19.68
N ILE A 24 0.61 -5.49 20.16
CA ILE A 24 1.73 -5.68 21.10
C ILE A 24 1.26 -6.37 22.40
N SER A 25 0.03 -6.10 22.83
CA SER A 25 -0.55 -6.62 24.08
C SER A 25 -1.13 -8.02 24.00
N ASP A 26 -1.25 -8.61 22.79
CA ASP A 26 -1.92 -9.91 22.61
C ASP A 26 -1.17 -11.03 23.34
N GLN A 27 -1.91 -11.94 23.97
CA GLN A 27 -1.35 -13.14 24.58
C GLN A 27 -1.21 -14.26 23.54
N VAL A 28 -0.10 -15.01 23.58
CA VAL A 28 0.22 -16.04 22.58
C VAL A 28 -0.86 -17.11 22.52
N ASP A 29 -1.30 -17.61 23.67
CA ASP A 29 -2.29 -18.71 23.75
C ASP A 29 -3.66 -18.29 23.21
N ASP A 30 -4.08 -17.04 23.46
CA ASP A 30 -5.34 -16.51 22.94
C ASP A 30 -5.25 -16.28 21.44
N PHE A 31 -4.10 -15.85 20.96
CA PHE A 31 -3.85 -15.64 19.54
C PHE A 31 -3.85 -16.96 18.76
N GLU A 32 -3.23 -18.01 19.32
CA GLU A 32 -3.20 -19.37 18.74
C GLU A 32 -4.60 -19.98 18.63
N LYS A 33 -5.40 -19.88 19.70
CA LYS A 33 -6.81 -20.33 19.69
C LYS A 33 -7.61 -19.62 18.61
N LEU A 34 -7.50 -18.30 18.55
CA LEU A 34 -8.21 -17.50 17.55
C LEU A 34 -7.85 -17.91 16.12
N ILE A 35 -6.56 -18.06 15.82
CA ILE A 35 -6.11 -18.46 14.48
C ILE A 35 -6.67 -19.84 14.13
N THR A 36 -6.65 -20.78 15.06
CA THR A 36 -7.22 -22.12 14.86
C THR A 36 -8.72 -22.07 14.53
N GLU A 37 -9.47 -21.19 15.16
CA GLU A 37 -10.91 -20.98 14.84
C GLU A 37 -11.11 -20.35 13.46
N ILE A 38 -10.25 -19.41 13.06
CA ILE A 38 -10.30 -18.75 11.76
C ILE A 38 -9.96 -19.71 10.62
N GLU A 39 -9.00 -20.61 10.81
CA GLU A 39 -8.63 -21.65 9.84
C GLU A 39 -9.79 -22.59 9.47
N GLN A 40 -10.79 -22.74 10.35
CA GLN A 40 -11.99 -23.54 10.05
C GLN A 40 -12.98 -22.84 9.09
N LYS A 41 -12.83 -21.52 8.89
CA LYS A 41 -13.83 -20.68 8.20
C LYS A 41 -13.33 -20.10 6.89
N TYR A 42 -12.01 -19.91 6.76
CA TYR A 42 -11.43 -19.17 5.64
C TYR A 42 -10.39 -20.01 4.90
N LYS A 43 -10.33 -19.82 3.58
CA LYS A 43 -9.40 -20.50 2.69
C LYS A 43 -8.08 -19.75 2.50
N TYR A 44 -8.11 -18.43 2.59
CA TYR A 44 -6.93 -17.56 2.51
C TYR A 44 -6.87 -16.64 3.72
N ILE A 45 -5.82 -16.75 4.50
CA ILE A 45 -5.64 -16.00 5.74
C ILE A 45 -4.36 -15.19 5.66
N THR A 46 -4.46 -13.88 5.86
CA THR A 46 -3.32 -12.98 6.02
C THR A 46 -3.18 -12.59 7.50
N VAL A 47 -2.00 -12.75 8.07
CA VAL A 47 -1.69 -12.37 9.45
C VAL A 47 -0.59 -11.33 9.45
N LYS A 48 -0.84 -10.18 10.12
CA LYS A 48 0.12 -9.11 10.32
C LYS A 48 0.58 -9.10 11.77
N VAL A 49 1.88 -9.29 11.99
CA VAL A 49 2.50 -9.39 13.32
C VAL A 49 3.51 -8.25 13.49
N PRO A 50 3.39 -7.39 14.53
CA PRO A 50 4.42 -6.39 14.82
C PRO A 50 5.79 -7.04 14.98
N THR A 51 6.84 -6.46 14.38
CA THR A 51 8.20 -7.04 14.38
C THR A 51 8.78 -7.25 15.78
N GLN A 52 8.29 -6.51 16.80
CA GLN A 52 8.68 -6.66 18.20
C GLN A 52 8.09 -7.93 18.86
N ARG A 53 7.10 -8.62 18.23
CA ARG A 53 6.44 -9.81 18.74
C ARG A 53 7.04 -11.07 18.10
N THR A 54 8.31 -11.33 18.45
CA THR A 54 9.04 -12.53 17.99
C THR A 54 8.37 -13.83 18.43
N ASP A 55 7.71 -13.85 19.58
CA ASP A 55 6.92 -14.98 20.07
C ASP A 55 5.77 -15.33 19.12
N LEU A 56 4.99 -14.33 18.65
CA LEU A 56 3.94 -14.53 17.65
C LEU A 56 4.52 -14.89 16.27
N THR A 57 5.68 -14.34 15.93
CA THR A 57 6.39 -14.70 14.69
C THR A 57 6.77 -16.21 14.70
N TRP A 58 7.29 -16.73 15.81
CA TRP A 58 7.56 -18.14 15.98
C TRP A 58 6.28 -19.00 15.93
N LEU A 59 5.18 -18.52 16.53
CA LEU A 59 3.90 -19.19 16.46
C LEU A 59 3.43 -19.32 15.00
N MET A 60 3.55 -18.27 14.17
CA MET A 60 3.20 -18.34 12.74
C MET A 60 3.95 -19.47 12.03
N GLY A 61 5.25 -19.58 12.28
CA GLY A 61 6.06 -20.68 11.74
C GLY A 61 5.58 -22.07 12.18
N LYS A 62 5.27 -22.25 13.48
CA LYS A 62 4.72 -23.51 14.03
C LYS A 62 3.38 -23.87 13.41
N MET A 63 2.53 -22.88 13.11
CA MET A 63 1.23 -23.08 12.49
C MET A 63 1.31 -23.17 10.96
N SER A 64 2.52 -23.27 10.38
CA SER A 64 2.76 -23.38 8.93
C SER A 64 2.28 -22.20 8.10
N TYR A 65 2.30 -21.00 8.67
CA TYR A 65 2.14 -19.76 7.91
C TYR A 65 3.43 -19.43 7.18
N VAL A 66 3.31 -18.97 5.94
CA VAL A 66 4.44 -18.57 5.10
C VAL A 66 4.65 -17.06 5.24
N PHE A 67 5.86 -16.64 5.59
CA PHE A 67 6.26 -15.23 5.53
C PHE A 67 6.34 -14.77 4.08
N VAL A 68 5.74 -13.63 3.75
CA VAL A 68 5.69 -13.12 2.37
C VAL A 68 6.31 -11.74 2.19
N GLU A 69 6.21 -10.87 3.19
CA GLU A 69 6.75 -9.51 3.14
C GLU A 69 6.79 -8.88 4.53
N ASP A 70 7.51 -7.78 4.65
CA ASP A 70 7.28 -6.82 5.73
C ASP A 70 6.47 -5.64 5.19
N MET A 71 5.50 -5.18 5.97
CA MET A 71 4.80 -3.93 5.73
C MET A 71 5.42 -2.85 6.62
N MET A 72 6.16 -1.93 6.00
CA MET A 72 6.80 -0.81 6.69
C MET A 72 5.92 0.42 6.59
N PHE A 73 5.67 1.08 7.71
CA PHE A 73 4.87 2.29 7.80
C PHE A 73 5.76 3.53 7.89
N PHE A 74 5.35 4.57 7.19
CA PHE A 74 6.07 5.83 7.09
C PHE A 74 5.18 6.99 7.46
N GLU A 75 5.80 8.04 8.02
CA GLU A 75 5.19 9.33 8.26
C GLU A 75 6.01 10.45 7.64
N HIS A 76 5.34 11.54 7.28
CA HIS A 76 5.95 12.81 6.90
C HIS A 76 5.25 13.94 7.67
N ASP A 77 6.04 14.74 8.38
CA ASP A 77 5.57 16.00 8.99
C ASP A 77 5.51 17.07 7.90
N LEU A 78 4.30 17.58 7.63
CA LEU A 78 4.07 18.57 6.59
C LEU A 78 4.36 20.02 6.99
N HIS A 79 4.74 20.26 8.25
CA HIS A 79 5.16 21.60 8.70
C HIS A 79 6.46 22.03 8.03
N GLN A 80 7.39 21.10 7.80
CA GLN A 80 8.69 21.36 7.19
C GLN A 80 8.92 20.45 5.98
N ILE A 81 8.55 20.96 4.79
CA ILE A 81 8.86 20.29 3.54
C ILE A 81 10.13 20.92 2.96
N THR A 82 11.22 20.18 2.99
CA THR A 82 12.52 20.61 2.43
C THR A 82 12.85 19.84 1.15
N ARG A 83 13.57 20.49 0.23
CA ARG A 83 14.01 19.87 -1.02
C ARG A 83 15.46 20.21 -1.31
N THR A 84 16.20 19.25 -1.79
CA THR A 84 17.48 19.49 -2.44
C THR A 84 17.27 20.23 -3.77
N PRO A 85 18.28 20.89 -4.33
CA PRO A 85 18.17 21.55 -5.66
C PRO A 85 17.70 20.59 -6.77
N LEU A 86 18.06 19.32 -6.71
CA LEU A 86 17.61 18.30 -7.65
C LEU A 86 16.11 18.00 -7.48
N GLN A 87 15.67 17.78 -6.24
CA GLN A 87 14.26 17.55 -5.93
C GLN A 87 13.40 18.75 -6.31
N GLN A 88 13.88 19.98 -6.11
CA GLN A 88 13.15 21.17 -6.53
C GLN A 88 12.99 21.21 -8.06
N ARG A 89 14.02 20.92 -8.84
CA ARG A 89 13.92 20.85 -10.31
C ARG A 89 12.93 19.76 -10.76
N LEU A 90 12.91 18.60 -10.11
CA LEU A 90 11.95 17.53 -10.41
C LEU A 90 10.53 17.98 -10.05
N TYR A 91 10.36 18.61 -8.90
CA TYR A 91 9.09 19.19 -8.46
C TYR A 91 8.55 20.19 -9.50
N ASP A 92 9.37 21.15 -9.95
CA ASP A 92 8.99 22.18 -10.92
C ASP A 92 8.69 21.62 -12.32
N SER A 93 9.24 20.45 -12.66
CA SER A 93 9.06 19.82 -13.96
C SER A 93 7.76 19.01 -14.10
N VAL A 94 7.11 18.66 -12.99
CA VAL A 94 5.91 17.83 -12.95
C VAL A 94 4.72 18.66 -12.49
N LYS A 95 3.72 18.79 -13.35
CA LYS A 95 2.44 19.39 -12.98
C LYS A 95 1.56 18.34 -12.30
N VAL A 96 0.92 18.70 -11.19
CA VAL A 96 -0.05 17.84 -10.50
C VAL A 96 -1.41 18.53 -10.41
N GLU A 97 -2.47 17.78 -10.68
CA GLU A 97 -3.85 18.28 -10.64
C GLU A 97 -4.82 17.10 -10.37
N PRO A 98 -6.03 17.36 -9.82
CA PRO A 98 -7.04 16.32 -9.68
C PRO A 98 -7.33 15.62 -11.01
N MET A 99 -7.51 14.29 -10.95
CA MET A 99 -7.89 13.50 -12.12
C MET A 99 -9.33 13.80 -12.51
N SER A 100 -9.57 13.88 -13.83
CA SER A 100 -10.89 13.86 -14.45
C SER A 100 -11.30 12.43 -14.83
N GLU A 101 -12.57 12.21 -15.14
CA GLU A 101 -13.04 10.90 -15.61
C GLU A 101 -12.34 10.44 -16.89
N SER A 102 -11.88 11.36 -17.75
CA SER A 102 -11.13 11.04 -18.97
C SER A 102 -9.68 10.55 -18.72
N ASP A 103 -9.15 10.74 -17.51
CA ASP A 103 -7.79 10.29 -17.17
C ASP A 103 -7.76 8.82 -16.72
N PHE A 104 -8.89 8.27 -16.23
CA PHE A 104 -8.95 6.89 -15.73
C PHE A 104 -8.64 5.82 -16.79
N PRO A 105 -9.10 5.92 -18.05
CA PRO A 105 -8.71 4.96 -19.08
C PRO A 105 -7.20 4.86 -19.28
N ILE A 106 -6.47 5.96 -19.20
CA ILE A 106 -5.00 5.98 -19.28
C ILE A 106 -4.38 5.25 -18.10
N LEU A 107 -4.90 5.49 -16.88
CA LEU A 107 -4.44 4.78 -15.68
C LEU A 107 -4.71 3.28 -15.77
N PHE A 108 -5.89 2.87 -16.19
CA PHE A 108 -6.23 1.45 -16.34
C PHE A 108 -5.35 0.75 -17.36
N GLU A 109 -5.07 1.37 -18.50
CA GLU A 109 -4.13 0.83 -19.49
C GLU A 109 -2.73 0.60 -18.92
N GLU A 110 -2.23 1.53 -18.09
CA GLU A 110 -0.93 1.38 -17.42
C GLU A 110 -0.93 0.25 -16.37
N ILE A 111 -2.03 0.04 -15.66
CA ILE A 111 -2.19 -1.09 -14.75
C ILE A 111 -2.17 -2.41 -15.52
N ASP A 112 -2.89 -2.48 -16.63
CA ASP A 112 -2.96 -3.68 -17.47
C ASP A 112 -1.61 -4.03 -18.10
N LYS A 113 -0.75 -3.05 -18.35
CA LYS A 113 0.66 -3.24 -18.74
C LYS A 113 1.55 -3.77 -17.61
N GLY A 114 1.01 -3.93 -16.38
CA GLY A 114 1.75 -4.44 -15.22
C GLY A 114 2.61 -3.39 -14.52
N SER A 115 2.29 -2.10 -14.68
CA SER A 115 3.04 -1.02 -14.02
C SER A 115 3.02 -1.07 -12.49
N PHE A 116 2.10 -1.83 -11.86
CA PHE A 116 1.91 -1.85 -10.40
C PHE A 116 1.78 -3.27 -9.82
N SER A 117 2.74 -4.14 -10.09
CA SER A 117 2.72 -5.58 -9.75
C SER A 117 3.67 -5.96 -8.62
N PHE A 118 3.72 -5.14 -7.55
CA PHE A 118 4.63 -5.38 -6.40
C PHE A 118 3.92 -5.89 -5.14
N ASP A 119 2.61 -6.16 -5.24
CA ASP A 119 1.82 -6.61 -4.11
C ASP A 119 1.96 -8.12 -3.86
N ARG A 120 1.56 -8.56 -2.64
CA ARG A 120 1.68 -9.95 -2.21
C ARG A 120 0.92 -10.94 -3.09
N ILE A 121 -0.24 -10.54 -3.67
CA ILE A 121 -1.05 -11.43 -4.52
C ILE A 121 -0.37 -11.66 -5.88
N SER A 122 0.22 -10.61 -6.45
CA SER A 122 0.99 -10.72 -7.69
C SER A 122 2.23 -11.61 -7.57
N ASN A 123 2.78 -11.74 -6.35
CA ASN A 123 3.96 -12.53 -6.03
C ASN A 123 3.63 -13.91 -5.42
N ASP A 124 2.38 -14.18 -5.10
CA ASP A 124 1.94 -15.45 -4.52
C ASP A 124 1.85 -16.53 -5.62
N PRO A 125 2.58 -17.67 -5.48
CA PRO A 125 2.61 -18.71 -6.51
C PRO A 125 1.27 -19.42 -6.72
N TYR A 126 0.34 -19.34 -5.76
CA TYR A 126 -1.00 -19.90 -5.88
C TYR A 126 -1.93 -19.06 -6.75
N PHE A 127 -1.58 -17.80 -7.01
CA PHE A 127 -2.43 -16.89 -7.78
C PHE A 127 -1.80 -16.50 -9.12
N SER A 128 -2.66 -16.31 -10.13
CA SER A 128 -2.21 -15.79 -11.41
C SER A 128 -1.91 -14.29 -11.34
N LYS A 129 -0.97 -13.81 -12.14
CA LYS A 129 -0.67 -12.37 -12.25
C LYS A 129 -1.90 -11.53 -12.65
N LYS A 130 -2.87 -12.12 -13.37
CA LYS A 130 -4.14 -11.46 -13.71
C LYS A 130 -4.98 -11.11 -12.48
N LEU A 131 -4.88 -11.91 -11.41
CA LEU A 131 -5.59 -11.61 -10.16
C LEU A 131 -4.99 -10.38 -9.46
N GLY A 132 -3.67 -10.20 -9.49
CA GLY A 132 -3.03 -8.98 -8.99
C GLY A 132 -3.50 -7.74 -9.75
N THR A 133 -3.55 -7.77 -11.09
CA THR A 133 -4.09 -6.68 -11.92
C THR A 133 -5.55 -6.38 -11.57
N LYS A 134 -6.42 -7.40 -11.52
CA LYS A 134 -7.83 -7.25 -11.11
C LYS A 134 -7.96 -6.63 -9.72
N ARG A 135 -7.14 -7.09 -8.77
CA ARG A 135 -7.10 -6.58 -7.41
C ARG A 135 -6.75 -5.09 -7.38
N PHE A 136 -5.76 -4.67 -8.17
CA PHE A 136 -5.37 -3.27 -8.22
C PHE A 136 -6.48 -2.39 -8.80
N HIS A 137 -7.17 -2.82 -9.87
CA HIS A 137 -8.36 -2.14 -10.40
C HIS A 137 -9.44 -1.97 -9.32
N ASN A 138 -9.79 -3.06 -8.63
CA ASN A 138 -10.80 -3.02 -7.58
C ASN A 138 -10.39 -2.12 -6.40
N TRP A 139 -9.09 -2.09 -6.07
CA TRP A 139 -8.57 -1.21 -5.02
C TRP A 139 -8.72 0.28 -5.39
N LEU A 140 -8.56 0.65 -6.67
CA LEU A 140 -8.85 2.03 -7.11
C LEU A 140 -10.32 2.40 -6.88
N TYR A 141 -11.25 1.49 -7.22
CA TYR A 141 -12.67 1.72 -6.96
C TYR A 141 -12.95 1.84 -5.45
N ASP A 142 -12.39 0.97 -4.64
CA ASP A 142 -12.55 1.03 -3.18
C ASP A 142 -12.01 2.34 -2.59
N GLU A 143 -10.86 2.84 -3.07
CA GLU A 143 -10.34 4.13 -2.62
C GLU A 143 -11.23 5.30 -3.08
N LYS A 144 -11.80 5.23 -4.28
CA LYS A 144 -12.77 6.23 -4.77
C LYS A 144 -14.02 6.26 -3.88
N GLU A 145 -14.57 5.11 -3.54
CA GLU A 145 -15.73 4.99 -2.64
C GLU A 145 -15.43 5.48 -1.21
N ARG A 146 -14.19 5.31 -0.74
CA ARG A 146 -13.72 5.83 0.55
C ARG A 146 -13.45 7.33 0.55
N GLY A 147 -13.71 8.03 -0.57
CA GLY A 147 -13.52 9.47 -0.70
C GLY A 147 -12.07 9.89 -0.98
N ALA A 148 -11.24 9.02 -1.49
CA ALA A 148 -9.89 9.41 -1.90
C ALA A 148 -9.94 10.34 -3.12
N ILE A 149 -9.10 11.37 -3.09
CA ILE A 149 -8.87 12.27 -4.21
C ILE A 149 -7.74 11.69 -5.05
N PHE A 150 -7.99 11.50 -6.32
CA PHE A 150 -7.00 11.04 -7.29
C PHE A 150 -6.31 12.24 -7.92
N ILE A 151 -4.98 12.23 -7.87
CA ILE A 151 -4.13 13.29 -8.42
C ILE A 151 -3.30 12.69 -9.55
N LYS A 152 -3.40 13.27 -10.74
CA LYS A 152 -2.49 12.94 -11.84
C LYS A 152 -1.22 13.78 -11.76
N ALA A 153 -0.12 13.17 -12.14
CA ALA A 153 1.14 13.83 -12.38
C ALA A 153 1.43 13.83 -13.87
N SER A 154 1.80 14.99 -14.44
CA SER A 154 2.07 15.16 -15.86
C SER A 154 3.46 15.76 -16.08
N TYR A 155 4.20 15.20 -17.03
CA TYR A 155 5.50 15.68 -17.47
C TYR A 155 5.44 16.00 -18.97
N LYS A 156 5.78 17.24 -19.35
CA LYS A 156 5.73 17.72 -20.75
C LYS A 156 4.37 17.49 -21.43
N GLY A 157 3.28 17.65 -20.67
CA GLY A 157 1.92 17.51 -21.19
C GLY A 157 1.38 16.06 -21.23
N GLU A 158 2.20 15.05 -20.90
CA GLU A 158 1.79 13.66 -20.88
C GLU A 158 1.63 13.18 -19.43
N MET A 159 0.60 12.39 -19.12
CA MET A 159 0.41 11.81 -17.81
C MET A 159 1.56 10.83 -17.49
N SER A 160 2.30 11.13 -16.44
CA SER A 160 3.51 10.38 -16.04
C SER A 160 3.32 9.50 -14.83
N GLY A 161 2.20 9.63 -14.14
CA GLY A 161 1.87 8.87 -12.94
C GLY A 161 0.65 9.42 -12.24
N PHE A 162 0.35 8.84 -11.10
CA PHE A 162 -0.75 9.27 -10.22
C PHE A 162 -0.43 8.99 -8.77
N PHE A 163 -1.23 9.55 -7.87
CA PHE A 163 -1.32 9.15 -6.47
C PHE A 163 -2.68 9.52 -5.90
N THR A 164 -3.07 8.82 -4.85
CA THR A 164 -4.29 9.13 -4.11
C THR A 164 -3.94 9.85 -2.82
N ILE A 165 -4.83 10.72 -2.35
CA ILE A 165 -4.80 11.26 -1.01
C ILE A 165 -6.17 11.08 -0.38
N ARG A 166 -6.22 10.72 0.91
CA ARG A 166 -7.47 10.57 1.64
C ARG A 166 -7.31 11.08 3.06
N ASP A 167 -8.26 11.90 3.50
CA ASP A 167 -8.33 12.42 4.85
C ASP A 167 -8.72 11.30 5.83
N LEU A 168 -7.97 11.16 6.92
CA LEU A 168 -8.24 10.24 8.03
C LEU A 168 -8.78 10.96 9.27
N GLY A 169 -8.95 12.29 9.19
CA GLY A 169 -9.32 13.14 10.30
C GLY A 169 -8.12 13.82 10.97
N ASP A 170 -8.39 14.87 11.76
CA ASP A 170 -7.40 15.61 12.56
C ASP A 170 -6.18 16.16 11.79
N GLY A 171 -6.32 16.33 10.46
CA GLY A 171 -5.25 16.76 9.58
C GLY A 171 -4.26 15.66 9.22
N VAL A 172 -4.57 14.39 9.50
CA VAL A 172 -3.82 13.22 9.07
C VAL A 172 -4.36 12.73 7.72
N TYR A 173 -3.47 12.58 6.76
CA TYR A 173 -3.80 12.05 5.42
C TYR A 173 -3.05 10.75 5.14
N THR A 174 -3.61 9.93 4.27
CA THR A 174 -2.92 8.77 3.70
C THR A 174 -2.82 8.86 2.20
N SER A 175 -1.79 8.23 1.63
CA SER A 175 -1.63 8.00 0.19
C SER A 175 -1.47 6.50 -0.04
N ALA A 176 -2.61 5.83 -0.24
CA ALA A 176 -2.65 4.35 -0.31
C ALA A 176 -2.17 3.81 -1.65
N LEU A 177 -2.44 4.53 -2.74
CA LEU A 177 -2.11 4.12 -4.10
C LEU A 177 -1.38 5.24 -4.83
N GLY A 178 -0.41 4.87 -5.63
CA GLY A 178 0.30 5.82 -6.48
C GLY A 178 1.54 5.22 -7.10
N GLY A 179 2.03 5.88 -8.11
CA GLY A 179 3.28 5.50 -8.75
C GLY A 179 3.50 6.20 -10.08
N THR A 180 4.72 6.03 -10.57
CA THR A 180 5.16 6.56 -11.86
C THR A 180 4.96 5.51 -12.93
N PHE A 181 4.40 5.88 -14.06
CA PHE A 181 4.21 5.00 -15.21
C PHE A 181 5.55 4.49 -15.75
N MET A 182 5.54 3.29 -16.31
CA MET A 182 6.77 2.57 -16.69
C MET A 182 7.69 3.40 -17.59
N LYS A 183 7.16 4.14 -18.55
CA LYS A 183 7.88 5.04 -19.45
C LYS A 183 8.72 6.09 -18.71
N PHE A 184 8.27 6.56 -17.55
CA PHE A 184 8.85 7.68 -16.81
C PHE A 184 9.71 7.28 -15.59
N ARG A 185 9.76 6.00 -15.23
CA ARG A 185 10.45 5.52 -14.02
C ARG A 185 11.94 5.87 -13.96
N ARG A 186 12.63 5.86 -15.10
CA ARG A 186 14.08 6.17 -15.16
C ARG A 186 14.40 7.66 -15.07
N GLY A 187 13.38 8.52 -15.20
CA GLY A 187 13.54 9.98 -15.19
C GLY A 187 13.56 10.60 -13.79
N GLY A 188 13.41 9.81 -12.73
CA GLY A 188 13.28 10.34 -11.36
C GLY A 188 11.99 11.12 -11.11
N LEU A 189 11.00 11.03 -12.00
CA LEU A 189 9.73 11.77 -11.96
C LEU A 189 8.73 11.15 -10.98
N GLY A 190 9.21 10.68 -9.82
CA GLY A 190 8.39 10.05 -8.80
C GLY A 190 7.41 11.03 -8.16
N THR A 191 6.23 10.55 -7.85
CA THR A 191 5.15 11.36 -7.24
C THR A 191 5.43 11.73 -5.77
N ASN A 192 6.37 11.06 -5.11
CA ASN A 192 6.69 11.26 -3.69
C ASN A 192 7.17 12.68 -3.36
N VAL A 193 7.74 13.39 -4.32
CA VAL A 193 8.17 14.79 -4.14
C VAL A 193 6.98 15.75 -4.18
N GLN A 194 5.89 15.35 -4.81
CA GLN A 194 4.66 16.15 -4.98
C GLN A 194 3.64 15.92 -3.86
N THR A 195 3.53 14.68 -3.39
CA THR A 195 2.46 14.24 -2.48
C THR A 195 2.39 15.08 -1.20
N PRO A 196 3.51 15.38 -0.49
CA PRO A 196 3.46 16.20 0.73
C PRO A 196 2.87 17.59 0.51
N GLU A 197 3.25 18.26 -0.58
CA GLU A 197 2.73 19.60 -0.90
C GLU A 197 1.25 19.58 -1.26
N VAL A 198 0.83 18.57 -2.01
CA VAL A 198 -0.59 18.42 -2.34
C VAL A 198 -1.40 18.22 -1.06
N VAL A 199 -0.98 17.29 -0.18
CA VAL A 199 -1.68 17.05 1.09
C VAL A 199 -1.72 18.31 1.95
N LYS A 200 -0.63 19.08 2.01
CA LYS A 200 -0.59 20.38 2.73
C LYS A 200 -1.60 21.38 2.18
N LYS A 201 -1.78 21.46 0.84
CA LYS A 201 -2.80 22.31 0.19
C LYS A 201 -4.22 21.91 0.55
N TYR A 202 -4.47 20.65 0.86
CA TYR A 202 -5.75 20.12 1.36
C TYR A 202 -5.92 20.25 2.88
N GLY A 203 -5.02 20.95 3.58
CA GLY A 203 -5.11 21.19 5.01
C GLY A 203 -4.46 20.10 5.88
N GLY A 204 -3.75 19.15 5.26
CA GLY A 204 -3.03 18.11 5.98
C GLY A 204 -1.85 18.64 6.78
N LYS A 205 -1.65 18.06 7.96
CA LYS A 205 -0.52 18.33 8.88
C LYS A 205 0.47 17.17 8.88
N LYS A 206 -0.03 15.97 8.63
CA LYS A 206 0.73 14.71 8.62
C LYS A 206 0.28 13.84 7.45
N LEU A 207 1.24 13.16 6.82
CA LEU A 207 0.98 12.16 5.78
C LEU A 207 1.52 10.81 6.24
N VAL A 208 0.68 9.78 6.22
CA VAL A 208 1.04 8.41 6.63
C VAL A 208 0.79 7.44 5.48
N LEU A 209 1.63 6.42 5.35
CA LEU A 209 1.43 5.37 4.35
C LEU A 209 2.18 4.09 4.73
N GLY A 210 1.73 2.96 4.17
CA GLY A 210 2.40 1.67 4.30
C GLY A 210 2.99 1.21 2.97
N VAL A 211 4.18 0.61 3.02
CA VAL A 211 4.88 0.08 1.83
C VAL A 211 5.41 -1.31 2.13
N SER A 212 5.18 -2.23 1.21
CA SER A 212 5.82 -3.55 1.21
C SER A 212 7.33 -3.42 1.03
N THR A 213 8.11 -4.17 1.82
CA THR A 213 9.56 -4.24 1.65
C THR A 213 9.98 -4.85 0.30
N ASN A 214 9.09 -5.52 -0.40
CA ASN A 214 9.31 -5.95 -1.78
C ASN A 214 9.44 -4.76 -2.75
N ASN A 215 9.00 -3.56 -2.35
CA ASN A 215 9.11 -2.33 -3.12
C ASN A 215 10.23 -1.40 -2.61
N MET A 216 11.48 -1.89 -2.63
CA MET A 216 12.65 -1.14 -2.18
C MET A 216 12.85 0.20 -2.90
N ILE A 217 12.38 0.32 -4.15
CA ILE A 217 12.46 1.57 -4.91
C ILE A 217 11.60 2.64 -4.23
N GLN A 218 10.37 2.28 -3.84
CA GLN A 218 9.47 3.19 -3.13
C GLN A 218 10.01 3.56 -1.75
N ILE A 219 10.53 2.61 -0.98
CA ILE A 219 11.12 2.86 0.34
C ILE A 219 12.24 3.89 0.24
N ARG A 220 13.19 3.70 -0.69
CA ARG A 220 14.29 4.66 -0.91
C ARG A 220 13.77 6.04 -1.30
N ALA A 221 12.78 6.09 -2.19
CA ALA A 221 12.19 7.34 -2.63
C ALA A 221 11.50 8.08 -1.47
N LEU A 222 10.78 7.38 -0.60
CA LEU A 222 10.16 7.97 0.59
C LEU A 222 11.20 8.57 1.53
N ILE A 223 12.22 7.81 1.92
CA ILE A 223 13.29 8.29 2.81
C ILE A 223 13.98 9.52 2.22
N GLN A 224 14.30 9.49 0.92
CA GLN A 224 14.92 10.63 0.24
C GLN A 224 14.01 11.88 0.20
N ASN A 225 12.69 11.72 0.28
CA ASN A 225 11.73 12.81 0.29
C ASN A 225 11.23 13.17 1.70
N GLY A 226 11.99 12.81 2.75
CA GLY A 226 11.74 13.26 4.12
C GLY A 226 10.72 12.44 4.90
N PHE A 227 10.28 11.32 4.38
CA PHE A 227 9.49 10.37 5.17
C PHE A 227 10.40 9.57 6.09
N PHE A 228 9.95 9.28 7.29
CA PHE A 228 10.65 8.43 8.24
C PHE A 228 9.82 7.20 8.60
N PRO A 229 10.46 6.03 8.78
CA PRO A 229 9.77 4.81 9.19
C PRO A 229 9.34 4.90 10.65
N THR A 230 8.14 4.41 10.96
CA THR A 230 7.56 4.44 12.31
C THR A 230 7.43 3.04 12.92
N ASN A 231 6.89 2.11 12.17
CA ASN A 231 6.73 0.72 12.61
C ASN A 231 6.76 -0.23 11.41
N THR A 232 6.90 -1.52 11.70
CA THR A 232 6.92 -2.58 10.70
C THR A 232 6.15 -3.79 11.22
N ASN A 233 5.38 -4.43 10.34
CA ASN A 233 4.73 -5.69 10.61
C ASN A 233 5.26 -6.77 9.65
N HIS A 234 5.59 -7.95 10.18
CA HIS A 234 5.72 -9.16 9.39
C HIS A 234 4.36 -9.55 8.84
N VAL A 235 4.30 -9.91 7.58
CA VAL A 235 3.07 -10.38 6.92
C VAL A 235 3.24 -11.84 6.56
N PHE A 236 2.32 -12.65 7.07
CA PHE A 236 2.25 -14.07 6.81
C PHE A 236 0.96 -14.41 6.07
N VAL A 237 1.00 -15.47 5.28
CA VAL A 237 -0.20 -16.00 4.62
C VAL A 237 -0.30 -17.50 4.82
N LYS A 238 -1.52 -18.00 4.79
CA LYS A 238 -1.80 -19.44 4.75
C LYS A 238 -2.92 -19.72 3.76
N HIS A 239 -2.71 -20.72 2.93
CA HIS A 239 -3.70 -21.30 2.04
C HIS A 239 -4.23 -22.57 2.70
N ILE A 240 -5.56 -22.69 2.85
CA ILE A 240 -6.22 -23.84 3.46
C ILE A 240 -6.91 -24.65 2.36
N ASP A 241 -6.50 -25.91 2.18
CA ASP A 241 -7.05 -26.86 1.21
C ASP A 241 -7.17 -26.31 -0.22
N MET A 242 -6.10 -25.65 -0.69
CA MET A 242 -5.99 -25.10 -2.06
C MET A 242 -5.06 -25.92 -2.93
#